data_61ec77ebf26904d057caf33b3b43ef47
#
_entry.id   61ec77ebf26904d057caf33b3b43ef47
#
_cell.length_a   1.000
_cell.length_b   1.000
_cell.length_c   1.000
_cell.angle_alpha   90.00
_cell.angle_beta   90.00
_cell.angle_gamma   90.00
#
_symmetry.space_group_name_H-M   'P 1'
#
loop_
_entity.id
_entity.type
_entity.pdbx_description
1 polymer ?
#
loop_
_entity_poly.entity_id
_entity_poly.type
_entity_poly.pdbx_seq_one_letter_code
_entity_poly.pdbx_strand_id
1 'polypeptide(L)'
;KYKNEKNITIIQNEKNSGLSSARNFGIKAGSSDLVAFLDGDMVPNKDWLMSFQSYFSEGIIAVMGDNIPPENISLTPVEKYYFGDLRGARQYNDKNKIPLQYMLFGNAMIKRQALLECGMFDEKIKKYGGEDTDLAVRIWDRYPESFIFSKKSDTVHYHRRNLKDFCYSMEIYGEHNLPLLVKRYPHHKSKFAVDWIFSIKGYAVFNFIVRKLISLIIKIYPSELFIRYLVGASVIRGARRSNKFI
;
A
#
# COMPACT_ATOMS: atom_id res chain seq x y z
N LYS A 1 25.33 14.84 -3.15
CA LYS A 1 26.13 13.75 -3.68
C LYS A 1 25.88 13.53 -5.18
N TYR A 2 24.64 13.54 -5.63
CA TYR A 2 24.25 13.14 -7.00
C TYR A 2 23.96 14.30 -7.96
N LYS A 3 24.25 15.56 -7.60
CA LYS A 3 23.92 16.75 -8.41
C LYS A 3 24.61 16.79 -9.79
N ASN A 4 25.73 16.08 -9.94
CA ASN A 4 26.53 16.09 -11.17
C ASN A 4 26.43 14.79 -11.98
N GLU A 5 25.54 13.86 -11.57
CA GLU A 5 25.33 12.60 -12.29
C GLU A 5 24.42 12.83 -13.50
N LYS A 6 24.90 12.55 -14.71
CA LYS A 6 24.16 12.80 -15.97
C LYS A 6 22.79 12.11 -16.05
N ASN A 7 22.65 10.99 -15.35
CA ASN A 7 21.42 10.18 -15.39
C ASN A 7 20.50 10.42 -14.19
N ILE A 8 20.83 11.42 -13.34
CA ILE A 8 20.04 11.74 -12.15
C ILE A 8 19.49 13.16 -12.26
N THR A 9 18.18 13.29 -12.23
CA THR A 9 17.49 14.57 -12.15
C THR A 9 16.92 14.75 -10.76
N ILE A 10 17.34 15.80 -10.05
CA ILE A 10 16.82 16.15 -8.74
C ILE A 10 15.68 17.14 -8.91
N ILE A 11 14.47 16.72 -8.47
CA ILE A 11 13.29 17.57 -8.46
C ILE A 11 13.01 17.97 -7.01
N GLN A 12 13.09 19.25 -6.74
CA GLN A 12 12.81 19.79 -5.41
C GLN A 12 11.53 20.59 -5.43
N ASN A 13 10.54 20.17 -4.60
CA ASN A 13 9.34 20.94 -4.39
C ASN A 13 9.59 22.03 -3.35
N GLU A 14 9.12 23.24 -3.61
CA GLU A 14 9.24 24.37 -2.66
C GLU A 14 8.45 24.11 -1.36
N LYS A 15 7.38 23.34 -1.45
CA LYS A 15 6.51 23.00 -0.31
C LYS A 15 6.24 21.50 -0.30
N ASN A 16 6.02 20.95 0.89
CA ASN A 16 5.53 19.58 1.02
C ASN A 16 4.10 19.49 0.46
N SER A 17 3.98 18.94 -0.74
CA SER A 17 2.71 18.77 -1.46
C SER A 17 2.07 17.38 -1.28
N GLY A 18 2.74 16.50 -0.53
CA GLY A 18 2.31 15.13 -0.26
C GLY A 18 2.84 14.11 -1.26
N LEU A 19 2.64 12.82 -0.93
CA LEU A 19 3.20 11.68 -1.66
C LEU A 19 2.70 11.60 -3.10
N SER A 20 1.39 11.73 -3.32
CA SER A 20 0.78 11.72 -4.66
C SER A 20 1.40 12.76 -5.59
N SER A 21 1.57 14.00 -5.10
CA SER A 21 2.17 15.09 -5.87
C SER A 21 3.64 14.81 -6.19
N ALA A 22 4.42 14.34 -5.22
CA ALA A 22 5.82 13.99 -5.43
C ALA A 22 5.99 12.90 -6.50
N ARG A 23 5.17 11.85 -6.45
CA ARG A 23 5.17 10.78 -7.46
C ARG A 23 4.75 11.30 -8.83
N ASN A 24 3.74 12.17 -8.91
CA ASN A 24 3.30 12.78 -10.16
C ASN A 24 4.38 13.68 -10.80
N PHE A 25 5.16 14.41 -10.01
CA PHE A 25 6.32 15.16 -10.51
C PHE A 25 7.34 14.23 -11.15
N GLY A 26 7.67 13.11 -10.51
CA GLY A 26 8.60 12.11 -11.08
C GLY A 26 8.06 11.50 -12.38
N ILE A 27 6.77 11.17 -12.44
CA ILE A 27 6.12 10.67 -13.65
C ILE A 27 6.25 11.69 -14.80
N LYS A 28 5.95 12.95 -14.55
CA LYS A 28 5.98 14.02 -15.57
C LYS A 28 7.39 14.35 -16.05
N ALA A 29 8.38 14.24 -15.18
CA ALA A 29 9.77 14.58 -15.51
C ALA A 29 10.49 13.51 -16.36
N GLY A 30 10.06 12.26 -16.29
CA GLY A 30 10.63 11.18 -17.08
C GLY A 30 9.97 11.04 -18.45
N SER A 31 10.58 10.25 -19.35
CA SER A 31 10.07 9.96 -20.71
C SER A 31 10.04 8.46 -21.06
N SER A 32 10.61 7.60 -20.21
CA SER A 32 10.69 6.16 -20.45
C SER A 32 9.31 5.49 -20.45
N ASP A 33 9.15 4.41 -21.19
CA ASP A 33 7.90 3.62 -21.29
C ASP A 33 7.50 2.96 -19.97
N LEU A 34 8.47 2.68 -19.12
CA LEU A 34 8.28 2.11 -17.79
C LEU A 34 8.66 3.13 -16.71
N VAL A 35 7.88 3.19 -15.66
CA VAL A 35 8.12 4.02 -14.47
C VAL A 35 8.27 3.10 -13.28
N ALA A 36 9.40 3.17 -12.59
CA ALA A 36 9.64 2.47 -11.35
C ALA A 36 9.48 3.43 -10.17
N PHE A 37 8.75 3.01 -9.13
CA PHE A 37 8.61 3.70 -7.87
C PHE A 37 9.41 2.99 -6.79
N LEU A 38 10.10 3.79 -5.98
CA LEU A 38 10.87 3.32 -4.82
C LEU A 38 10.71 4.34 -3.69
N ASP A 39 10.18 3.90 -2.55
CA ASP A 39 10.07 4.77 -1.38
C ASP A 39 11.46 5.04 -0.78
N GLY A 40 11.65 6.21 -0.17
CA GLY A 40 12.96 6.70 0.26
C GLY A 40 13.60 5.96 1.44
N ASP A 41 12.86 5.05 2.10
CA ASP A 41 13.31 4.17 3.17
C ASP A 41 13.51 2.71 2.71
N MET A 42 13.60 2.50 1.39
CA MET A 42 13.85 1.20 0.77
C MET A 42 15.21 1.16 0.05
N VAL A 43 15.89 0.04 0.14
CA VAL A 43 17.13 -0.25 -0.59
C VAL A 43 16.89 -1.41 -1.54
N PRO A 44 16.93 -1.18 -2.86
CA PRO A 44 16.69 -2.22 -3.85
C PRO A 44 17.89 -3.17 -3.97
N ASN A 45 17.64 -4.43 -4.37
CA ASN A 45 18.71 -5.33 -4.76
C ASN A 45 19.39 -4.83 -6.06
N LYS A 46 20.58 -5.38 -6.35
CA LYS A 46 21.39 -4.96 -7.52
C LYS A 46 20.71 -5.18 -8.88
N ASP A 47 19.86 -6.19 -8.98
CA ASP A 47 19.19 -6.59 -10.22
C ASP A 47 17.73 -6.10 -10.29
N TRP A 48 17.34 -5.21 -9.38
CA TRP A 48 15.97 -4.74 -9.15
C TRP A 48 15.25 -4.29 -10.42
N LEU A 49 15.85 -3.38 -11.21
CA LEU A 49 15.23 -2.89 -12.45
C LEU A 49 15.14 -3.98 -13.52
N MET A 50 16.19 -4.78 -13.70
CA MET A 50 16.19 -5.89 -14.68
C MET A 50 15.16 -6.95 -14.29
N SER A 51 15.06 -7.24 -12.99
CA SER A 51 14.04 -8.15 -12.48
C SER A 51 12.65 -7.68 -12.85
N PHE A 52 12.31 -6.42 -12.59
CA PHE A 52 11.02 -5.87 -12.99
C PHE A 52 10.76 -5.96 -14.48
N GLN A 53 11.72 -5.57 -15.32
CA GLN A 53 11.57 -5.58 -16.77
C GLN A 53 11.24 -6.97 -17.30
N SER A 54 11.81 -8.02 -16.71
CA SER A 54 11.59 -9.42 -17.13
C SER A 54 10.15 -9.92 -16.95
N TYR A 55 9.31 -9.20 -16.21
CA TYR A 55 7.92 -9.57 -15.96
C TYR A 55 6.93 -8.92 -16.93
N PHE A 56 7.36 -7.88 -17.66
CA PHE A 56 6.47 -7.23 -18.63
C PHE A 56 6.32 -8.09 -19.88
N SER A 57 5.15 -8.65 -20.03
CA SER A 57 4.69 -9.39 -21.20
C SER A 57 3.37 -8.78 -21.68
N GLU A 58 2.76 -9.39 -22.70
CA GLU A 58 1.44 -9.00 -23.17
C GLU A 58 0.42 -9.05 -22.01
N GLY A 59 -0.40 -8.00 -21.89
CA GLY A 59 -1.43 -7.89 -20.87
C GLY A 59 -0.94 -7.46 -19.48
N ILE A 60 0.37 -7.43 -19.18
CA ILE A 60 0.88 -6.95 -17.89
C ILE A 60 1.12 -5.44 -17.94
N ILE A 61 0.48 -4.73 -17.03
CA ILE A 61 0.55 -3.27 -16.90
C ILE A 61 1.40 -2.84 -15.71
N ALA A 62 1.32 -3.55 -14.59
CA ALA A 62 2.10 -3.22 -13.40
C ALA A 62 2.64 -4.46 -12.70
N VAL A 63 3.84 -4.31 -12.13
CA VAL A 63 4.53 -5.33 -11.35
C VAL A 63 4.83 -4.74 -9.98
N MET A 64 4.35 -5.38 -8.91
CA MET A 64 4.68 -5.03 -7.53
C MET A 64 5.83 -5.90 -7.05
N GLY A 65 6.88 -5.29 -6.50
CA GLY A 65 8.01 -5.98 -5.88
C GLY A 65 7.74 -6.37 -4.43
N ASP A 66 8.57 -7.24 -3.90
CA ASP A 66 8.53 -7.66 -2.51
C ASP A 66 9.29 -6.67 -1.61
N ASN A 67 8.84 -6.54 -0.36
CA ASN A 67 9.53 -5.76 0.67
C ASN A 67 9.99 -6.73 1.77
N ILE A 68 11.29 -6.87 1.94
CA ILE A 68 11.89 -7.75 2.93
C ILE A 68 12.47 -6.94 4.10
N PRO A 69 12.54 -7.52 5.30
CA PRO A 69 13.19 -6.86 6.42
C PRO A 69 14.71 -6.79 6.23
N PRO A 70 15.39 -5.83 6.89
CA PRO A 70 16.84 -5.84 6.97
C PRO A 70 17.37 -7.13 7.61
N GLU A 71 18.51 -7.60 7.14
CA GLU A 71 19.20 -8.74 7.74
C GLU A 71 19.75 -8.39 9.13
N ASN A 72 19.95 -9.42 9.95
CA ASN A 72 20.60 -9.31 11.27
C ASN A 72 19.89 -8.41 12.29
N ILE A 73 18.58 -8.20 12.15
CA ILE A 73 17.76 -7.51 13.15
C ILE A 73 16.69 -8.44 13.72
N SER A 74 16.44 -8.34 15.03
CA SER A 74 15.27 -8.96 15.63
C SER A 74 14.02 -8.20 15.25
N LEU A 75 13.10 -8.87 14.56
CA LEU A 75 11.81 -8.30 14.20
C LEU A 75 10.89 -8.27 15.42
N THR A 76 10.30 -7.11 15.65
CA THR A 76 9.17 -6.95 16.57
C THR A 76 7.96 -7.73 16.06
N PRO A 77 6.98 -8.07 16.93
CA PRO A 77 5.75 -8.73 16.48
C PRO A 77 5.01 -7.98 15.36
N VAL A 78 5.07 -6.64 15.37
CA VAL A 78 4.46 -5.80 14.33
C VAL A 78 5.21 -5.94 13.01
N GLU A 79 6.53 -5.99 13.05
CA GLU A 79 7.37 -6.19 11.86
C GLU A 79 7.20 -7.61 11.31
N LYS A 80 7.11 -8.65 12.18
CA LYS A 80 6.75 -10.01 11.75
C LYS A 80 5.41 -10.05 11.01
N TYR A 81 4.39 -9.39 11.54
CA TYR A 81 3.12 -9.23 10.86
C TYR A 81 3.26 -8.44 9.54
N TYR A 82 4.06 -7.36 9.54
CA TYR A 82 4.25 -6.49 8.37
C TYR A 82 4.93 -7.24 7.22
N PHE A 83 5.98 -7.99 7.52
CA PHE A 83 6.75 -8.79 6.55
C PHE A 83 6.27 -10.24 6.42
N GLY A 84 5.16 -10.61 7.06
CA GLY A 84 4.63 -11.97 7.04
C GLY A 84 4.13 -12.42 5.66
N ASP A 85 4.34 -13.69 5.33
CA ASP A 85 4.00 -14.26 4.00
C ASP A 85 2.50 -14.30 3.70
N LEU A 86 1.67 -14.22 4.72
CA LEU A 86 0.20 -14.20 4.57
C LEU A 86 -0.38 -12.78 4.42
N ARG A 87 0.47 -11.75 4.27
CA ARG A 87 0.02 -10.37 4.21
C ARG A 87 0.14 -9.79 2.80
N GLY A 88 -0.95 -9.14 2.34
CA GLY A 88 -0.98 -8.42 1.07
C GLY A 88 -0.60 -9.29 -0.12
N ALA A 89 0.22 -8.77 -1.01
CA ALA A 89 0.68 -9.50 -2.20
C ALA A 89 1.62 -10.67 -1.87
N ARG A 90 2.27 -10.68 -0.70
CA ARG A 90 3.20 -11.75 -0.29
C ARG A 90 2.56 -13.13 -0.19
N GLN A 91 1.23 -13.22 -0.02
CA GLN A 91 0.50 -14.49 -0.05
C GLN A 91 0.47 -15.15 -1.43
N TYR A 92 0.90 -14.44 -2.47
CA TYR A 92 0.97 -14.95 -3.85
C TYR A 92 2.39 -15.41 -4.19
N ASN A 93 2.46 -16.39 -5.08
CA ASN A 93 3.75 -16.83 -5.60
C ASN A 93 4.31 -15.80 -6.61
N ASP A 94 5.61 -15.91 -6.86
CA ASP A 94 6.27 -15.15 -7.91
C ASP A 94 5.54 -15.31 -9.26
N LYS A 95 5.39 -14.21 -10.00
CA LYS A 95 4.67 -14.13 -11.28
C LYS A 95 3.14 -14.32 -11.21
N ASN A 96 2.57 -14.54 -10.04
CA ASN A 96 1.12 -14.64 -9.95
C ASN A 96 0.45 -13.28 -10.10
N LYS A 97 -0.71 -13.29 -10.75
CA LYS A 97 -1.60 -12.13 -10.76
C LYS A 97 -2.07 -11.82 -9.35
N ILE A 98 -2.11 -10.54 -9.01
CA ILE A 98 -2.59 -10.06 -7.72
C ILE A 98 -3.83 -9.18 -7.90
N PRO A 99 -4.83 -9.30 -7.01
CA PRO A 99 -5.99 -8.43 -7.00
C PRO A 99 -5.63 -6.96 -6.71
N LEU A 100 -6.43 -6.04 -7.21
CA LEU A 100 -6.21 -4.59 -7.10
C LEU A 100 -5.94 -4.07 -5.67
N GLN A 101 -6.58 -4.65 -4.65
CA GLN A 101 -6.43 -4.21 -3.27
C GLN A 101 -5.04 -4.49 -2.67
N TYR A 102 -4.21 -5.27 -3.35
CA TYR A 102 -2.84 -5.57 -2.91
C TYR A 102 -1.78 -4.80 -3.70
N MET A 103 -2.16 -4.09 -4.77
CA MET A 103 -1.23 -3.27 -5.53
C MET A 103 -0.81 -2.03 -4.73
N LEU A 104 0.49 -1.93 -4.43
CA LEU A 104 1.11 -0.79 -3.75
C LEU A 104 2.26 -0.27 -4.60
N PHE A 105 2.44 1.06 -4.61
CA PHE A 105 3.42 1.72 -5.47
C PHE A 105 4.70 2.15 -4.73
N GLY A 106 4.94 1.69 -3.50
CA GLY A 106 6.18 1.96 -2.78
C GLY A 106 7.40 1.21 -3.32
N ASN A 107 7.17 0.02 -3.90
CA ASN A 107 8.12 -0.81 -4.65
C ASN A 107 7.39 -1.42 -5.84
N ALA A 108 7.34 -0.74 -6.97
CA ALA A 108 6.58 -1.19 -8.14
C ALA A 108 7.13 -0.60 -9.43
N MET A 109 6.88 -1.30 -10.54
CA MET A 109 7.10 -0.79 -11.89
C MET A 109 5.81 -0.88 -12.71
N ILE A 110 5.55 0.13 -13.54
CA ILE A 110 4.31 0.25 -14.29
C ILE A 110 4.55 0.88 -15.67
N LYS A 111 3.73 0.51 -16.65
CA LYS A 111 3.72 1.17 -17.95
C LYS A 111 3.30 2.63 -17.81
N ARG A 112 4.14 3.56 -18.29
CA ARG A 112 3.89 5.01 -18.24
C ARG A 112 2.56 5.38 -18.88
N GLN A 113 2.25 4.78 -20.03
CA GLN A 113 1.00 5.04 -20.73
C GLN A 113 -0.21 4.80 -19.84
N ALA A 114 -0.24 3.69 -19.08
CA ALA A 114 -1.34 3.40 -18.17
C ALA A 114 -1.48 4.45 -17.04
N LEU A 115 -0.34 4.96 -16.51
CA LEU A 115 -0.36 6.05 -15.53
C LEU A 115 -1.00 7.32 -16.11
N LEU A 116 -0.60 7.69 -17.32
CA LEU A 116 -1.10 8.91 -17.97
C LEU A 116 -2.59 8.79 -18.34
N GLU A 117 -2.99 7.66 -18.92
CA GLU A 117 -4.39 7.40 -19.31
C GLU A 117 -5.33 7.29 -18.10
N CYS A 118 -4.84 6.79 -16.98
CA CYS A 118 -5.62 6.70 -15.74
C CYS A 118 -5.50 7.98 -14.87
N GLY A 119 -4.82 9.05 -15.32
CA GLY A 119 -4.77 10.34 -14.65
C GLY A 119 -3.79 10.41 -13.47
N MET A 120 -2.84 9.48 -13.36
CA MET A 120 -1.80 9.44 -12.32
C MET A 120 -2.37 9.38 -10.89
N PHE A 121 -1.62 9.76 -9.86
CA PHE A 121 -2.11 9.78 -8.48
C PHE A 121 -3.05 10.96 -8.22
N ASP A 122 -4.14 10.74 -7.47
CA ASP A 122 -5.04 11.83 -7.06
C ASP A 122 -4.40 12.64 -5.92
N GLU A 123 -3.99 13.87 -6.24
CA GLU A 123 -3.37 14.79 -5.27
C GLU A 123 -4.35 15.33 -4.22
N LYS A 124 -5.66 15.06 -4.34
CA LYS A 124 -6.67 15.43 -3.34
C LYS A 124 -6.70 14.44 -2.17
N ILE A 125 -6.12 13.26 -2.31
CA ILE A 125 -5.95 12.29 -1.23
C ILE A 125 -4.75 12.73 -0.38
N LYS A 126 -5.00 13.52 0.68
CA LYS A 126 -3.97 14.17 1.49
C LYS A 126 -3.62 13.41 2.78
N LYS A 127 -4.52 12.57 3.27
CA LYS A 127 -4.34 11.81 4.50
C LYS A 127 -3.68 10.47 4.21
N TYR A 128 -3.23 9.78 5.25
CA TYR A 128 -2.55 8.51 5.15
C TYR A 128 -3.38 7.46 4.42
N GLY A 129 -2.81 6.84 3.41
CA GLY A 129 -3.31 5.67 2.70
C GLY A 129 -4.47 5.96 1.74
N GLY A 130 -4.68 5.04 0.81
CA GLY A 130 -5.76 5.10 -0.17
C GLY A 130 -5.37 5.67 -1.53
N GLU A 131 -4.26 6.40 -1.65
CA GLU A 131 -3.75 6.91 -2.93
C GLU A 131 -3.34 5.79 -3.88
N ASP A 132 -2.67 4.76 -3.34
CA ASP A 132 -2.29 3.56 -4.09
C ASP A 132 -3.54 2.80 -4.53
N THR A 133 -4.50 2.62 -3.63
CA THR A 133 -5.76 1.91 -3.92
C THR A 133 -6.58 2.66 -4.97
N ASP A 134 -6.68 3.98 -4.90
CA ASP A 134 -7.40 4.81 -5.87
C ASP A 134 -6.81 4.63 -7.28
N LEU A 135 -5.49 4.72 -7.41
CA LEU A 135 -4.82 4.53 -8.69
C LEU A 135 -4.95 3.08 -9.17
N ALA A 136 -4.77 2.10 -8.28
CA ALA A 136 -4.90 0.68 -8.62
C ALA A 136 -6.31 0.34 -9.15
N VAL A 137 -7.37 0.90 -8.57
CA VAL A 137 -8.74 0.71 -9.06
C VAL A 137 -8.89 1.28 -10.48
N ARG A 138 -8.45 2.52 -10.73
CA ARG A 138 -8.57 3.14 -12.05
C ARG A 138 -7.81 2.39 -13.14
N ILE A 139 -6.64 1.84 -12.80
CA ILE A 139 -5.86 1.01 -13.72
C ILE A 139 -6.56 -0.34 -13.92
N TRP A 140 -7.06 -0.96 -12.85
CA TRP A 140 -7.76 -2.25 -12.93
C TRP A 140 -9.04 -2.19 -13.75
N ASP A 141 -9.81 -1.11 -13.64
CA ASP A 141 -11.04 -0.92 -14.41
C ASP A 141 -10.76 -0.81 -15.92
N ARG A 142 -9.61 -0.25 -16.29
CA ARG A 142 -9.18 -0.14 -17.68
C ARG A 142 -8.41 -1.35 -18.19
N TYR A 143 -7.62 -1.97 -17.33
CA TYR A 143 -6.75 -3.10 -17.62
C TYR A 143 -6.93 -4.20 -16.56
N PRO A 144 -8.04 -4.94 -16.58
CA PRO A 144 -8.33 -5.94 -15.57
C PRO A 144 -7.27 -7.06 -15.57
N GLU A 145 -7.02 -7.61 -14.37
CA GLU A 145 -6.08 -8.72 -14.18
C GLU A 145 -4.64 -8.49 -14.71
N SER A 146 -4.21 -7.24 -14.76
CA SER A 146 -2.93 -6.84 -15.34
C SER A 146 -1.81 -6.61 -14.32
N PHE A 147 -2.06 -6.90 -13.04
CA PHE A 147 -1.10 -6.76 -11.95
C PHE A 147 -0.49 -8.09 -11.59
N ILE A 148 0.83 -8.12 -11.41
CA ILE A 148 1.54 -9.32 -10.94
C ILE A 148 2.48 -8.99 -9.77
N PHE A 149 2.84 -10.01 -9.01
CA PHE A 149 3.79 -9.94 -7.91
C PHE A 149 5.15 -10.50 -8.32
N SER A 150 6.22 -9.79 -7.96
CA SER A 150 7.60 -10.21 -8.18
C SER A 150 8.33 -10.36 -6.85
N LYS A 151 8.71 -11.58 -6.52
CA LYS A 151 9.64 -11.85 -5.40
C LYS A 151 11.08 -11.49 -5.72
N LYS A 152 11.44 -11.42 -7.01
CA LYS A 152 12.81 -11.11 -7.46
C LYS A 152 13.11 -9.62 -7.50
N SER A 153 12.09 -8.78 -7.55
CA SER A 153 12.24 -7.32 -7.49
C SER A 153 12.08 -6.84 -6.05
N ASP A 154 12.85 -7.45 -5.14
CA ASP A 154 12.77 -7.17 -3.72
C ASP A 154 13.56 -5.92 -3.31
N THR A 155 13.11 -5.34 -2.22
CA THR A 155 13.77 -4.20 -1.55
C THR A 155 13.87 -4.46 -0.06
N VAL A 156 14.99 -4.08 0.54
CA VAL A 156 15.11 -4.05 2.01
C VAL A 156 14.42 -2.79 2.51
N HIS A 157 13.39 -2.95 3.33
CA HIS A 157 12.61 -1.83 3.86
C HIS A 157 13.01 -1.51 5.30
N TYR A 158 13.59 -0.34 5.50
CA TYR A 158 14.14 0.10 6.80
C TYR A 158 13.11 0.77 7.72
N HIS A 159 11.85 0.82 7.32
CA HIS A 159 10.82 1.47 8.09
C HIS A 159 10.41 0.67 9.32
N ARG A 160 10.74 1.19 10.51
CA ARG A 160 10.30 0.60 11.78
C ARG A 160 8.99 1.23 12.23
N ARG A 161 7.99 0.38 12.46
CA ARG A 161 6.68 0.82 12.96
C ARG A 161 6.40 0.18 14.31
N ASN A 162 5.96 0.99 15.27
CA ASN A 162 5.30 0.45 16.45
C ASN A 162 3.80 0.25 16.20
N LEU A 163 3.17 -0.64 16.98
CA LEU A 163 1.76 -0.99 16.81
C LEU A 163 0.82 0.20 16.98
N LYS A 164 1.13 1.12 17.92
CA LYS A 164 0.31 2.28 18.22
C LYS A 164 0.22 3.22 17.02
N ASP A 165 1.35 3.55 16.43
CA ASP A 165 1.42 4.46 15.28
C ASP A 165 0.82 3.83 14.04
N PHE A 166 1.01 2.51 13.87
CA PHE A 166 0.39 1.79 12.77
C PHE A 166 -1.15 1.78 12.90
N CYS A 167 -1.68 1.45 14.07
CA CYS A 167 -3.12 1.51 14.34
C CYS A 167 -3.68 2.93 14.17
N TYR A 168 -2.96 3.96 14.59
CA TYR A 168 -3.36 5.35 14.39
C TYR A 168 -3.45 5.73 12.91
N SER A 169 -2.45 5.35 12.11
CA SER A 169 -2.46 5.56 10.66
C SER A 169 -3.64 4.86 9.99
N MET A 170 -3.94 3.62 10.41
CA MET A 170 -5.08 2.87 9.89
C MET A 170 -6.43 3.49 10.30
N GLU A 171 -6.51 4.10 11.46
CA GLU A 171 -7.70 4.84 11.88
C GLU A 171 -7.93 6.08 11.01
N ILE A 172 -6.87 6.84 10.71
CA ILE A 172 -6.93 7.99 9.79
C ILE A 172 -7.40 7.53 8.39
N TYR A 173 -6.85 6.43 7.88
CA TYR A 173 -7.30 5.84 6.62
C TYR A 173 -8.80 5.52 6.65
N GLY A 174 -9.25 4.82 7.69
CA GLY A 174 -10.66 4.45 7.88
C GLY A 174 -11.61 5.65 7.93
N GLU A 175 -11.20 6.73 8.60
CA GLU A 175 -12.02 7.92 8.79
C GLU A 175 -12.12 8.81 7.53
N HIS A 176 -11.02 8.93 6.78
CA HIS A 176 -10.93 9.93 5.71
C HIS A 176 -10.99 9.34 4.31
N ASN A 177 -10.18 8.32 4.02
CA ASN A 177 -9.95 7.86 2.65
C ASN A 177 -10.78 6.63 2.26
N LEU A 178 -11.03 5.70 3.20
CA LEU A 178 -11.89 4.54 2.92
C LEU A 178 -13.32 4.95 2.48
N PRO A 179 -14.02 5.91 3.15
CA PRO A 179 -15.33 6.37 2.68
C PRO A 179 -15.29 7.00 1.29
N LEU A 180 -14.21 7.73 0.99
CA LEU A 180 -14.01 8.33 -0.32
C LEU A 180 -13.89 7.25 -1.41
N LEU A 181 -13.07 6.21 -1.17
CA LEU A 181 -12.90 5.10 -2.09
C LEU A 181 -14.20 4.31 -2.32
N VAL A 182 -14.94 4.03 -1.24
CA VAL A 182 -16.22 3.31 -1.33
C VAL A 182 -17.26 4.11 -2.12
N LYS A 183 -17.30 5.43 -1.94
CA LYS A 183 -18.18 6.32 -2.68
C LYS A 183 -17.81 6.41 -4.16
N ARG A 184 -16.52 6.47 -4.48
CA ARG A 184 -16.03 6.56 -5.87
C ARG A 184 -16.20 5.24 -6.62
N TYR A 185 -15.99 4.11 -5.94
CA TYR A 185 -15.90 2.78 -6.54
C TYR A 185 -16.88 1.80 -5.89
N PRO A 186 -18.20 2.04 -5.98
CA PRO A 186 -19.20 1.19 -5.32
C PRO A 186 -19.18 -0.26 -5.83
N HIS A 187 -18.79 -0.48 -7.09
CA HIS A 187 -18.63 -1.80 -7.71
C HIS A 187 -17.45 -2.61 -7.14
N HIS A 188 -16.48 -1.96 -6.50
CA HIS A 188 -15.38 -2.61 -5.79
C HIS A 188 -15.57 -2.67 -4.26
N LYS A 189 -16.75 -2.33 -3.74
CA LYS A 189 -17.05 -2.26 -2.31
C LYS A 189 -16.61 -3.52 -1.54
N SER A 190 -16.84 -4.72 -2.10
CA SER A 190 -16.44 -5.99 -1.48
C SER A 190 -14.93 -6.13 -1.28
N LYS A 191 -14.11 -5.47 -2.12
CA LYS A 191 -12.65 -5.47 -2.01
C LYS A 191 -12.13 -4.63 -0.85
N PHE A 192 -12.95 -3.73 -0.31
CA PHE A 192 -12.60 -2.82 0.79
C PHE A 192 -13.05 -3.32 2.16
N ALA A 193 -13.60 -4.53 2.25
CA ALA A 193 -14.08 -5.16 3.49
C ALA A 193 -15.07 -4.29 4.32
N VAL A 194 -15.84 -3.43 3.66
CA VAL A 194 -16.74 -2.46 4.32
C VAL A 194 -17.96 -3.10 4.98
N ASP A 195 -18.32 -4.33 4.60
CA ASP A 195 -19.47 -5.05 5.15
C ASP A 195 -19.34 -5.30 6.67
N TRP A 196 -18.13 -5.26 7.20
CA TRP A 196 -17.86 -5.36 8.63
C TRP A 196 -18.09 -4.07 9.42
N ILE A 197 -18.14 -2.90 8.75
CA ILE A 197 -18.16 -1.60 9.43
C ILE A 197 -19.45 -1.42 10.24
N PHE A 198 -20.61 -1.66 9.60
CA PHE A 198 -21.93 -1.41 10.18
C PHE A 198 -22.78 -2.68 10.37
N SER A 199 -22.21 -3.87 10.18
CA SER A 199 -22.93 -5.12 10.42
C SER A 199 -23.01 -5.47 11.91
N ILE A 200 -24.03 -6.21 12.32
CA ILE A 200 -24.19 -6.74 13.68
C ILE A 200 -22.94 -7.54 14.09
N LYS A 201 -22.44 -8.42 13.19
CA LYS A 201 -21.21 -9.19 13.40
C LYS A 201 -20.01 -8.27 13.61
N GLY A 202 -19.91 -7.21 12.82
CA GLY A 202 -18.85 -6.23 12.96
C GLY A 202 -18.91 -5.45 14.28
N TYR A 203 -20.10 -5.10 14.77
CA TYR A 203 -20.24 -4.50 16.10
C TYR A 203 -19.90 -5.49 17.21
N ALA A 204 -20.28 -6.78 17.08
CA ALA A 204 -19.94 -7.80 18.06
C ALA A 204 -18.45 -8.09 18.14
N VAL A 205 -17.74 -8.12 17.00
CA VAL A 205 -16.30 -8.42 16.95
C VAL A 205 -15.44 -7.18 17.24
N PHE A 206 -15.75 -6.04 16.62
CA PHE A 206 -14.93 -4.83 16.68
C PHE A 206 -15.50 -3.77 17.64
N ASN A 207 -15.81 -4.21 18.89
CA ASN A 207 -16.24 -3.31 19.97
C ASN A 207 -15.07 -2.90 20.87
N PHE A 208 -15.34 -1.97 21.77
CA PHE A 208 -14.35 -1.45 22.72
C PHE A 208 -13.81 -2.53 23.67
N ILE A 209 -14.68 -3.41 24.17
CA ILE A 209 -14.31 -4.43 25.18
C ILE A 209 -13.34 -5.45 24.57
N VAL A 210 -13.70 -6.05 23.43
CA VAL A 210 -12.86 -7.03 22.73
C VAL A 210 -11.52 -6.40 22.35
N ARG A 211 -11.52 -5.17 21.83
CA ARG A 211 -10.29 -4.44 21.49
C ARG A 211 -9.41 -4.20 22.72
N LYS A 212 -9.98 -3.81 23.86
CA LYS A 212 -9.23 -3.59 25.11
C LYS A 212 -8.63 -4.90 25.62
N LEU A 213 -9.40 -5.99 25.60
CA LEU A 213 -8.92 -7.32 25.98
C LEU A 213 -7.75 -7.76 25.11
N ILE A 214 -7.88 -7.69 23.78
CA ILE A 214 -6.80 -8.06 22.86
C ILE A 214 -5.58 -7.15 23.04
N SER A 215 -5.76 -5.85 23.32
CA SER A 215 -4.67 -4.92 23.61
C SER A 215 -3.93 -5.23 24.91
N LEU A 216 -4.56 -5.92 25.85
CA LEU A 216 -3.89 -6.43 27.06
C LEU A 216 -3.18 -7.76 26.78
N ILE A 217 -3.86 -8.69 26.11
CA ILE A 217 -3.33 -10.02 25.80
C ILE A 217 -2.05 -9.91 24.94
N ILE A 218 -2.01 -9.01 23.96
CA ILE A 218 -0.88 -8.86 23.06
C ILE A 218 0.42 -8.43 23.77
N LYS A 219 0.32 -7.82 24.95
CA LYS A 219 1.49 -7.46 25.75
C LYS A 219 2.20 -8.69 26.35
N ILE A 220 1.44 -9.76 26.58
CA ILE A 220 1.92 -11.03 27.18
C ILE A 220 2.19 -12.04 26.05
N TYR A 221 1.27 -12.10 25.08
CA TYR A 221 1.32 -13.04 23.97
C TYR A 221 1.19 -12.29 22.62
N PRO A 222 2.32 -11.82 22.06
CA PRO A 222 2.34 -11.08 20.80
C PRO A 222 2.12 -12.02 19.60
N SER A 223 0.87 -12.12 19.14
CA SER A 223 0.46 -12.93 18.00
C SER A 223 0.15 -12.04 16.78
N GLU A 224 0.55 -12.49 15.60
CA GLU A 224 0.21 -11.81 14.34
C GLU A 224 -1.31 -11.69 14.13
N LEU A 225 -2.09 -12.67 14.60
CA LEU A 225 -3.56 -12.64 14.54
C LEU A 225 -4.12 -11.47 15.35
N PHE A 226 -3.60 -11.24 16.57
CA PHE A 226 -4.02 -10.12 17.40
C PHE A 226 -3.61 -8.78 16.83
N ILE A 227 -2.44 -8.70 16.19
CA ILE A 227 -2.01 -7.50 15.47
C ILE A 227 -2.96 -7.22 14.30
N ARG A 228 -3.24 -8.23 13.49
CA ARG A 228 -4.20 -8.13 12.36
C ARG A 228 -5.57 -7.64 12.85
N TYR A 229 -6.07 -8.19 13.96
CA TYR A 229 -7.32 -7.74 14.57
C TYR A 229 -7.25 -6.26 14.97
N LEU A 230 -6.20 -5.82 15.69
CA LEU A 230 -6.08 -4.42 16.16
C LEU A 230 -5.96 -3.43 15.00
N VAL A 231 -5.24 -3.81 13.94
CA VAL A 231 -5.12 -3.03 12.70
C VAL A 231 -6.49 -2.90 12.02
N GLY A 232 -7.22 -3.99 11.83
CA GLY A 232 -8.58 -3.99 11.26
C GLY A 232 -9.58 -3.22 12.12
N ALA A 233 -9.54 -3.41 13.44
CA ALA A 233 -10.38 -2.68 14.39
C ALA A 233 -10.14 -1.16 14.34
N SER A 234 -8.89 -0.73 14.04
CA SER A 234 -8.56 0.68 13.89
C SER A 234 -9.17 1.27 12.62
N VAL A 235 -9.09 0.55 11.49
CA VAL A 235 -9.78 0.96 10.25
C VAL A 235 -11.29 1.11 10.48
N ILE A 236 -11.92 0.11 11.09
CA ILE A 236 -13.37 0.10 11.36
C ILE A 236 -13.75 1.24 12.31
N ARG A 237 -12.95 1.49 13.35
CA ARG A 237 -13.18 2.60 14.28
C ARG A 237 -13.13 3.95 13.57
N GLY A 238 -12.12 4.17 12.72
CA GLY A 238 -12.03 5.38 11.89
C GLY A 238 -13.24 5.52 10.97
N ALA A 239 -13.61 4.45 10.27
CA ALA A 239 -14.75 4.44 9.36
C ALA A 239 -16.09 4.77 10.06
N ARG A 240 -16.31 4.25 11.28
CA ARG A 240 -17.51 4.56 12.09
C ARG A 240 -17.58 6.01 12.59
N ARG A 241 -16.44 6.71 12.67
CA ARG A 241 -16.40 8.15 13.01
C ARG A 241 -16.64 9.04 11.80
N SER A 242 -16.52 8.48 10.62
CA SER A 242 -16.65 9.25 9.39
C SER A 242 -18.11 9.62 9.13
N ASN A 243 -18.40 10.93 9.03
CA ASN A 243 -19.71 11.41 8.59
C ASN A 243 -19.94 11.21 7.08
N LYS A 244 -18.98 10.62 6.35
CA LYS A 244 -19.04 10.44 4.90
C LYS A 244 -19.63 9.11 4.45
N PHE A 245 -19.93 8.21 5.38
CA PHE A 245 -20.66 6.96 5.13
C PHE A 245 -22.19 7.10 5.28
N ILE A 246 -22.64 8.25 5.83
CA ILE A 246 -24.05 8.59 6.08
C ILE A 246 -24.58 9.40 4.90
#